data_2def7884ee0031e8900e3d832d560dea
#
_entry.id   2def7884ee0031e8900e3d832d560dea
#
_cell.length_a   1.000
_cell.length_b   1.000
_cell.length_c   1.000
_cell.angle_alpha   90.00
_cell.angle_beta   90.00
_cell.angle_gamma   90.00
#
_symmetry.space_group_name_H-M   'P 1'
#
loop_
_entity.id
_entity.type
_entity.pdbx_description
1 polymer ?
#
loop_
_entity_poly.entity_id
_entity_poly.type
_entity_poly.pdbx_seq_one_letter_code
_entity_poly.pdbx_strand_id
1 'polypeptide(L)'
;EKGNRTRVSKTLAYSLLGILLAILIIVVFVLPSMIDETRDKVATVEEDNTVTTQIDRSVLAQKPIAQALFSELLIKIDELKLYGIQFWGGDQWSQVLLLQQDGDDGYQSAQYDLAAIKYREAMQILANMEVSVPVRLEEALNQGLNAILDGNKDEAVANFEIALAIDGTNQEAKQGLERAFKLDKVLESTTLGLNFEAEGKWQEAMQSFANALAIDSEWLEALSGLVRSTKAFDAEQYQGLLSSGYQLIKEGKFDEARTAFEQASAIQPGSEQVAQAIEELGLRESMAKIKTLKYKALSAEVNERWASAQELYTSILKLDPNISEIQENLIRVNQRIELENNLIYFTNVADKLNDDKLFNQAVQFLAKADSIVNKGPSLEKQIADLRQILSIAAIPVPVTIFSDEMTEVVIYKIGSLGVFKQTVVSLRPGVYIATGSRSGYR
;
A
#
# COMPACT_ATOMS: atom_id res chain seq x y z
N GLU A 1 10.68 -18.88 37.29
CA GLU A 1 11.44 -19.49 38.40
C GLU A 1 11.39 -18.62 39.62
N LYS A 2 10.88 -19.26 40.68
CA LYS A 2 11.03 -19.00 42.12
C LYS A 2 10.72 -17.60 42.66
N GLY A 3 9.47 -17.49 43.12
CA GLY A 3 9.03 -16.47 44.04
C GLY A 3 9.80 -16.49 45.36
N ASN A 4 10.33 -15.35 45.74
CA ASN A 4 10.93 -15.12 47.05
C ASN A 4 9.82 -14.62 48.00
N ARG A 5 9.09 -15.54 48.62
CA ARG A 5 8.27 -15.21 49.81
C ARG A 5 9.22 -14.97 50.96
N THR A 6 9.35 -13.71 51.38
CA THR A 6 10.00 -13.33 52.66
C THR A 6 9.26 -14.01 53.80
N ARG A 7 9.82 -15.07 54.33
CA ARG A 7 9.39 -15.66 55.62
C ARG A 7 9.75 -14.67 56.72
N VAL A 8 8.77 -13.92 57.21
CA VAL A 8 8.92 -13.25 58.50
C VAL A 8 9.33 -14.32 59.51
N SER A 9 10.49 -14.15 60.12
CA SER A 9 11.05 -15.15 61.04
C SER A 9 10.10 -15.25 62.24
N LYS A 10 9.77 -16.48 62.66
CA LYS A 10 8.87 -16.74 63.79
C LYS A 10 9.32 -16.02 65.08
N THR A 11 10.61 -15.73 65.16
CA THR A 11 11.21 -14.91 66.26
C THR A 11 10.74 -13.48 66.29
N LEU A 12 10.52 -12.81 65.12
CA LEU A 12 10.02 -11.43 65.04
C LEU A 12 8.53 -11.36 65.40
N ALA A 13 7.75 -12.38 65.04
CA ALA A 13 6.34 -12.48 65.42
C ALA A 13 6.13 -12.70 66.92
N TYR A 14 6.97 -13.53 67.54
CA TYR A 14 6.91 -13.76 68.99
C TYR A 14 7.41 -12.56 69.80
N SER A 15 8.39 -11.78 69.32
CA SER A 15 8.82 -10.57 69.99
C SER A 15 7.77 -9.44 69.98
N LEU A 16 7.04 -9.29 68.87
CA LEU A 16 5.95 -8.35 68.71
C LEU A 16 4.76 -8.74 69.62
N LEU A 17 4.43 -10.04 69.69
CA LEU A 17 3.40 -10.55 70.57
C LEU A 17 3.76 -10.37 72.05
N GLY A 18 5.04 -10.55 72.42
CA GLY A 18 5.54 -10.30 73.78
C GLY A 18 5.44 -8.84 74.20
N ILE A 19 5.76 -7.89 73.29
CA ILE A 19 5.62 -6.45 73.54
C ILE A 19 4.15 -6.05 73.71
N LEU A 20 3.25 -6.57 72.90
CA LEU A 20 1.81 -6.32 72.98
C LEU A 20 1.22 -6.87 74.31
N LEU A 21 1.66 -8.05 74.74
CA LEU A 21 1.25 -8.61 76.02
C LEU A 21 1.78 -7.79 77.26
N ALA A 22 3.00 -7.30 77.17
CA ALA A 22 3.58 -6.44 78.18
C ALA A 22 2.84 -5.11 78.28
N ILE A 23 2.46 -4.47 77.19
CA ILE A 23 1.64 -3.26 77.13
C ILE A 23 0.24 -3.55 77.74
N LEU A 24 -0.38 -4.68 77.40
CA LEU A 24 -1.67 -5.06 77.99
C LEU A 24 -1.62 -5.26 79.47
N ILE A 25 -0.56 -5.84 80.00
CA ILE A 25 -0.36 -6.02 81.41
C ILE A 25 -0.18 -4.63 82.16
N ILE A 26 0.56 -3.73 81.50
CA ILE A 26 0.74 -2.36 82.05
C ILE A 26 -0.60 -1.61 82.10
N VAL A 27 -1.40 -1.68 81.06
CA VAL A 27 -2.71 -1.04 80.94
C VAL A 27 -3.72 -1.62 81.92
N VAL A 28 -3.70 -2.94 82.13
CA VAL A 28 -4.72 -3.61 83.00
C VAL A 28 -4.35 -3.55 84.52
N PHE A 29 -3.06 -3.61 84.82
CA PHE A 29 -2.64 -3.75 86.23
C PHE A 29 -1.93 -2.53 86.81
N VAL A 30 -1.30 -1.70 85.97
CA VAL A 30 -0.54 -0.52 86.50
C VAL A 30 -1.38 0.77 86.46
N LEU A 31 -2.15 0.98 85.42
CA LEU A 31 -3.04 2.15 85.31
C LEU A 31 -4.11 2.24 86.38
N PRO A 32 -4.84 1.17 86.83
CA PRO A 32 -5.80 1.28 87.90
C PRO A 32 -5.16 1.61 89.24
N SER A 33 -3.91 1.15 89.46
CA SER A 33 -3.25 1.43 90.75
C SER A 33 -2.70 2.85 90.87
N MET A 34 -2.52 3.59 89.78
CA MET A 34 -2.15 4.97 89.77
C MET A 34 -3.33 5.94 89.94
N ILE A 35 -4.56 5.45 89.69
CA ILE A 35 -5.77 6.27 89.79
C ILE A 35 -6.34 6.31 91.25
N ASP A 36 -5.99 5.32 92.08
CA ASP A 36 -6.54 5.21 93.41
C ASP A 36 -5.79 6.10 94.49
N GLU A 37 -4.61 6.65 94.17
CA GLU A 37 -3.82 7.46 95.14
C GLU A 37 -4.20 8.94 95.19
N THR A 38 -5.15 9.42 94.35
CA THR A 38 -5.58 10.83 94.36
C THR A 38 -6.92 11.10 95.05
N ARG A 39 -7.48 10.11 95.76
CA ARG A 39 -8.84 10.26 96.37
C ARG A 39 -8.94 10.57 97.80
N ASP A 40 -7.86 10.75 98.62
CA ASP A 40 -7.85 11.09 99.98
C ASP A 40 -7.01 12.35 100.34
N LYS A 41 -7.51 13.53 100.03
CA LYS A 41 -7.26 14.79 100.77
C LYS A 41 -8.34 15.81 100.44
N VAL A 42 -9.51 15.64 101.00
CA VAL A 42 -10.45 16.75 101.19
C VAL A 42 -10.39 17.14 102.67
N ALA A 43 -9.63 18.15 102.99
CA ALA A 43 -9.76 18.85 104.25
C ALA A 43 -10.41 20.18 103.93
N THR A 44 -11.54 20.38 104.66
CA THR A 44 -12.35 21.55 104.83
C THR A 44 -11.60 22.87 104.89
N VAL A 45 -11.98 23.86 104.04
CA VAL A 45 -11.96 25.31 104.34
C VAL A 45 -13.21 25.93 103.76
N GLU A 46 -13.96 26.62 104.65
CA GLU A 46 -15.19 27.42 104.46
C GLU A 46 -14.96 28.67 103.63
N GLU A 47 -16.03 29.00 102.86
CA GLU A 47 -16.53 30.31 102.41
C GLU A 47 -15.53 31.41 101.95
N ASP A 48 -15.52 31.73 100.70
CA ASP A 48 -15.96 33.00 100.08
C ASP A 48 -15.59 33.00 98.58
N ASN A 49 -16.57 32.97 97.71
CA ASN A 49 -16.49 33.64 96.43
C ASN A 49 -17.62 33.26 95.43
N THR A 50 -18.60 34.12 95.39
CA THR A 50 -19.75 34.05 94.45
C THR A 50 -19.43 34.57 93.05
N VAL A 51 -18.18 34.82 92.73
CA VAL A 51 -17.77 35.32 91.35
C VAL A 51 -17.11 34.25 90.51
N THR A 52 -16.47 33.25 91.08
CA THR A 52 -15.75 32.19 90.32
C THR A 52 -16.67 31.12 89.72
N THR A 53 -17.87 30.95 90.28
CA THR A 53 -18.82 29.90 89.89
C THR A 53 -19.61 30.21 88.59
N GLN A 54 -19.71 31.48 88.13
CA GLN A 54 -20.41 31.83 86.89
C GLN A 54 -19.52 31.65 85.64
N ILE A 55 -18.23 31.96 85.78
CA ILE A 55 -17.24 31.77 84.69
C ILE A 55 -17.03 30.28 84.42
N ASP A 56 -16.94 29.45 85.45
CA ASP A 56 -16.78 28.00 85.37
C ASP A 56 -17.98 27.31 84.73
N ARG A 57 -19.20 27.74 84.93
CA ARG A 57 -20.41 27.16 84.30
C ARG A 57 -20.55 27.51 82.83
N SER A 58 -20.13 28.72 82.41
CA SER A 58 -20.18 29.12 80.99
C SER A 58 -19.11 28.40 80.14
N VAL A 59 -17.93 28.21 80.70
CA VAL A 59 -16.82 27.46 80.09
C VAL A 59 -17.17 25.98 80.00
N LEU A 60 -17.74 25.38 81.08
CA LEU A 60 -18.19 23.96 81.02
C LEU A 60 -19.36 23.73 80.10
N ALA A 61 -20.21 24.74 79.85
CA ALA A 61 -21.31 24.63 78.86
C ALA A 61 -20.82 24.52 77.36
N GLN A 62 -19.64 25.03 77.05
CA GLN A 62 -19.02 24.96 75.74
C GLN A 62 -18.33 23.61 75.45
N LYS A 63 -18.00 22.85 76.51
CA LYS A 63 -17.32 21.53 76.34
C LYS A 63 -18.07 20.54 75.44
N PRO A 64 -19.39 20.26 75.64
CA PRO A 64 -20.13 19.35 74.77
C PRO A 64 -20.25 19.85 73.36
N ILE A 65 -20.26 21.19 73.15
CA ILE A 65 -20.29 21.79 71.83
C ILE A 65 -18.94 21.50 71.07
N ALA A 66 -17.82 21.77 71.77
CA ALA A 66 -16.49 21.47 71.17
C ALA A 66 -16.30 19.98 70.91
N GLN A 67 -16.81 19.08 71.78
CA GLN A 67 -16.77 17.63 71.56
C GLN A 67 -17.59 17.20 70.33
N ALA A 68 -18.81 17.76 70.21
CA ALA A 68 -19.64 17.47 69.05
C ALA A 68 -19.00 17.90 67.71
N LEU A 69 -18.44 19.12 67.66
CA LEU A 69 -17.75 19.69 66.54
C LEU A 69 -16.47 18.88 66.16
N PHE A 70 -15.71 18.45 67.16
CA PHE A 70 -14.55 17.59 66.95
C PHE A 70 -14.96 16.24 66.32
N SER A 71 -16.00 15.62 66.89
CA SER A 71 -16.50 14.34 66.28
C SER A 71 -16.96 14.52 64.86
N GLU A 72 -17.68 15.59 64.51
CA GLU A 72 -18.12 15.93 63.19
C GLU A 72 -16.94 16.21 62.26
N LEU A 73 -15.93 16.98 62.76
CA LEU A 73 -14.68 17.22 62.00
C LEU A 73 -13.96 15.92 61.65
N LEU A 74 -13.80 14.98 62.59
CA LEU A 74 -13.15 13.69 62.32
C LEU A 74 -13.92 12.86 61.29
N ILE A 75 -15.25 12.82 61.40
CA ILE A 75 -16.09 12.13 60.39
C ILE A 75 -15.85 12.75 59.01
N LYS A 76 -15.86 14.09 58.93
CA LYS A 76 -15.66 14.80 57.65
C LYS A 76 -14.27 14.61 57.06
N ILE A 77 -13.25 14.59 57.92
CA ILE A 77 -11.88 14.25 57.55
C ILE A 77 -11.84 12.83 56.96
N ASP A 78 -12.43 11.85 57.60
CA ASP A 78 -12.39 10.47 57.17
C ASP A 78 -13.20 10.26 55.88
N GLU A 79 -14.34 10.95 55.70
CA GLU A 79 -15.10 10.98 54.47
C GLU A 79 -14.23 11.50 53.30
N LEU A 80 -13.53 12.63 53.48
CA LEU A 80 -12.70 13.22 52.42
C LEU A 80 -11.40 12.45 52.16
N LYS A 81 -10.87 11.73 53.14
CA LYS A 81 -9.76 10.80 52.93
C LYS A 81 -10.10 9.69 51.93
N LEU A 82 -11.38 9.28 51.81
CA LEU A 82 -11.83 8.33 50.81
C LEU A 82 -11.66 8.85 49.37
N TYR A 83 -11.63 10.17 49.21
CA TYR A 83 -11.34 10.85 47.94
C TYR A 83 -9.85 11.24 47.80
N GLY A 84 -8.97 10.67 48.61
CA GLY A 84 -7.52 10.90 48.51
C GLY A 84 -7.07 12.33 48.81
N ILE A 85 -7.80 13.10 49.68
CA ILE A 85 -7.53 14.51 49.94
C ILE A 85 -6.09 14.79 50.38
N GLN A 86 -5.43 13.84 51.03
CA GLN A 86 -4.02 13.92 51.42
C GLN A 86 -3.04 14.04 50.25
N PHE A 87 -3.45 13.63 49.03
CA PHE A 87 -2.61 13.69 47.85
C PHE A 87 -2.81 14.97 47.03
N TRP A 88 -4.04 15.54 47.03
CA TRP A 88 -4.38 16.68 46.20
C TRP A 88 -4.76 17.94 46.97
N GLY A 89 -5.00 17.83 48.29
CA GLY A 89 -5.51 18.94 49.12
C GLY A 89 -4.52 20.05 49.38
N GLY A 90 -3.22 19.83 49.22
CA GLY A 90 -2.17 20.83 49.29
C GLY A 90 -2.18 21.67 50.56
N ASP A 91 -2.07 23.00 50.39
CA ASP A 91 -2.04 23.96 51.53
C ASP A 91 -3.34 23.99 52.31
N GLN A 92 -4.49 23.81 51.66
CA GLN A 92 -5.80 23.78 52.33
C GLN A 92 -5.90 22.58 53.27
N TRP A 93 -5.45 21.41 52.84
CA TRP A 93 -5.40 20.23 53.71
C TRP A 93 -4.45 20.42 54.88
N SER A 94 -3.27 21.01 54.64
CA SER A 94 -2.31 21.35 55.71
C SER A 94 -2.90 22.30 56.71
N GLN A 95 -3.67 23.31 56.27
CA GLN A 95 -4.38 24.27 57.13
C GLN A 95 -5.46 23.59 57.97
N VAL A 96 -6.21 22.62 57.41
CA VAL A 96 -7.19 21.84 58.17
C VAL A 96 -6.53 21.10 59.32
N LEU A 97 -5.40 20.43 59.07
CA LEU A 97 -4.65 19.69 60.09
C LEU A 97 -4.12 20.63 61.20
N LEU A 98 -3.63 21.82 60.81
CA LEU A 98 -3.18 22.83 61.78
C LEU A 98 -4.33 23.35 62.64
N LEU A 99 -5.48 23.70 62.07
CA LEU A 99 -6.66 24.13 62.75
C LEU A 99 -7.23 23.06 63.71
N GLN A 100 -7.18 21.78 63.27
CA GLN A 100 -7.52 20.65 64.14
C GLN A 100 -6.61 20.63 65.37
N GLN A 101 -5.27 20.72 65.13
CA GLN A 101 -4.29 20.72 66.22
C GLN A 101 -4.52 21.91 67.17
N ASP A 102 -4.69 23.15 66.65
CA ASP A 102 -4.99 24.33 67.46
C ASP A 102 -6.27 24.15 68.30
N GLY A 103 -7.28 23.49 67.72
CA GLY A 103 -8.51 23.16 68.43
C GLY A 103 -8.29 22.14 69.54
N ASP A 104 -7.48 21.12 69.30
CA ASP A 104 -7.13 20.09 70.30
C ASP A 104 -6.35 20.70 71.50
N ASP A 105 -5.40 21.59 71.21
CA ASP A 105 -4.62 22.33 72.23
C ASP A 105 -5.53 23.23 73.07
N GLY A 106 -6.47 23.93 72.40
CA GLY A 106 -7.49 24.73 73.08
C GLY A 106 -8.39 23.88 73.97
N TYR A 107 -8.81 22.70 73.47
CA TYR A 107 -9.64 21.79 74.25
C TYR A 107 -8.91 21.22 75.47
N GLN A 108 -7.63 20.84 75.30
CA GLN A 108 -6.80 20.40 76.47
C GLN A 108 -6.57 21.47 77.49
N SER A 109 -6.47 22.73 77.05
CA SER A 109 -6.31 23.89 77.89
C SER A 109 -7.63 24.44 78.53
N ALA A 110 -8.75 23.68 78.39
CA ALA A 110 -10.09 24.06 78.83
C ALA A 110 -10.65 25.32 78.14
N GLN A 111 -10.10 25.76 77.00
CA GLN A 111 -10.57 26.88 76.17
C GLN A 111 -11.55 26.36 75.12
N TYR A 112 -12.72 25.83 75.57
CA TYR A 112 -13.66 25.08 74.68
C TYR A 112 -14.31 25.95 73.61
N ASP A 113 -14.49 27.27 73.89
CA ASP A 113 -14.96 28.24 72.92
C ASP A 113 -13.95 28.42 71.73
N LEU A 114 -12.66 28.57 72.08
CA LEU A 114 -11.58 28.62 71.08
C LEU A 114 -11.51 27.31 70.25
N ALA A 115 -11.55 26.17 70.98
CA ALA A 115 -11.57 24.88 70.34
C ALA A 115 -12.73 24.74 69.30
N ALA A 116 -13.93 25.11 69.68
CA ALA A 116 -15.12 25.10 68.86
C ALA A 116 -15.01 26.05 67.66
N ILE A 117 -14.34 27.19 67.78
CA ILE A 117 -14.05 28.08 66.62
C ILE A 117 -13.10 27.42 65.68
N LYS A 118 -11.99 26.85 66.14
CA LYS A 118 -10.98 26.20 65.27
C LYS A 118 -11.52 25.00 64.55
N TYR A 119 -12.31 24.16 65.17
CA TYR A 119 -12.98 23.03 64.49
C TYR A 119 -13.97 23.51 63.44
N ARG A 120 -14.74 24.60 63.65
CA ARG A 120 -15.61 25.15 62.58
C ARG A 120 -14.84 25.74 61.45
N GLU A 121 -13.72 26.46 61.73
CA GLU A 121 -12.84 26.96 60.65
C GLU A 121 -12.33 25.79 59.78
N ALA A 122 -11.86 24.70 60.39
CA ALA A 122 -11.43 23.49 59.67
C ALA A 122 -12.56 22.85 58.83
N MET A 123 -13.75 22.73 59.43
CA MET A 123 -14.93 22.19 58.72
C MET A 123 -15.35 23.03 57.54
N GLN A 124 -15.25 24.38 57.61
CA GLN A 124 -15.57 25.28 56.51
C GLN A 124 -14.60 25.05 55.33
N ILE A 125 -13.31 24.83 55.58
CA ILE A 125 -12.33 24.52 54.56
C ILE A 125 -12.66 23.15 53.95
N LEU A 126 -12.93 22.12 54.76
CA LEU A 126 -13.31 20.79 54.28
C LEU A 126 -14.57 20.80 53.41
N ALA A 127 -15.59 21.60 53.77
CA ALA A 127 -16.79 21.76 52.97
C ALA A 127 -16.50 22.37 51.59
N ASN A 128 -15.60 23.35 51.50
CA ASN A 128 -15.18 23.91 50.22
C ASN A 128 -14.38 22.90 49.40
N MET A 129 -13.52 22.11 50.06
CA MET A 129 -12.74 21.06 49.39
C MET A 129 -13.64 19.95 48.85
N GLU A 130 -14.69 19.56 49.60
CA GLU A 130 -15.67 18.57 49.15
C GLU A 130 -16.36 18.99 47.83
N VAL A 131 -16.80 20.23 47.75
CA VAL A 131 -17.40 20.79 46.51
C VAL A 131 -16.42 20.79 45.36
N SER A 132 -15.12 20.91 45.63
CA SER A 132 -14.08 20.92 44.58
C SER A 132 -13.67 19.53 44.07
N VAL A 133 -14.08 18.42 44.74
CA VAL A 133 -13.67 17.04 44.34
C VAL A 133 -13.90 16.73 42.88
N PRO A 134 -15.09 16.97 42.25
CA PRO A 134 -15.30 16.69 40.85
C PRO A 134 -14.39 17.49 39.90
N VAL A 135 -14.16 18.76 40.22
CA VAL A 135 -13.28 19.65 39.45
C VAL A 135 -11.83 19.17 39.55
N ARG A 136 -11.39 18.74 40.70
CA ARG A 136 -10.04 18.19 40.91
C ARG A 136 -9.82 16.89 40.15
N LEU A 137 -10.83 16.03 40.04
CA LEU A 137 -10.76 14.84 39.22
C LEU A 137 -10.55 15.21 37.75
N GLU A 138 -11.36 16.12 37.23
CA GLU A 138 -11.25 16.57 35.82
C GLU A 138 -9.90 17.25 35.55
N GLU A 139 -9.44 18.12 36.45
CA GLU A 139 -8.12 18.77 36.36
C GLU A 139 -6.99 17.73 36.33
N ALA A 140 -7.02 16.71 37.18
CA ALA A 140 -6.01 15.67 37.25
C ALA A 140 -6.00 14.81 35.95
N LEU A 141 -7.17 14.45 35.43
CA LEU A 141 -7.26 13.74 34.17
C LEU A 141 -6.67 14.54 33.00
N ASN A 142 -7.07 15.82 32.89
CA ASN A 142 -6.58 16.70 31.83
C ASN A 142 -5.07 16.96 31.92
N GLN A 143 -4.55 17.20 33.13
CA GLN A 143 -3.12 17.39 33.36
C GLN A 143 -2.33 16.13 33.06
N GLY A 144 -2.84 14.94 33.42
CA GLY A 144 -2.24 13.67 33.12
C GLY A 144 -2.17 13.41 31.58
N LEU A 145 -3.24 13.71 30.86
CA LEU A 145 -3.27 13.59 29.40
C LEU A 145 -2.30 14.58 28.73
N ASN A 146 -2.27 15.83 29.18
CA ASN A 146 -1.34 16.82 28.65
C ASN A 146 0.13 16.42 28.91
N ALA A 147 0.43 15.91 30.12
CA ALA A 147 1.76 15.40 30.44
C ALA A 147 2.18 14.22 29.57
N ILE A 148 1.25 13.33 29.17
CA ILE A 148 1.53 12.29 28.14
C ILE A 148 1.92 12.96 26.83
N LEU A 149 1.14 13.94 26.35
CA LEU A 149 1.40 14.62 25.08
C LEU A 149 2.74 15.35 25.08
N ASP A 150 3.13 15.93 26.22
CA ASP A 150 4.40 16.62 26.43
C ASP A 150 5.59 15.65 26.64
N GLY A 151 5.32 14.34 26.70
CA GLY A 151 6.34 13.32 26.95
C GLY A 151 6.84 13.26 28.40
N ASN A 152 6.10 13.86 29.36
CA ASN A 152 6.48 13.92 30.77
C ASN A 152 5.81 12.79 31.57
N LYS A 153 6.51 11.67 31.64
CA LYS A 153 6.02 10.46 32.31
C LYS A 153 5.71 10.67 33.79
N ASP A 154 6.64 11.33 34.54
CA ASP A 154 6.51 11.43 35.96
C ASP A 154 5.30 12.31 36.35
N GLU A 155 5.08 13.38 35.62
CA GLU A 155 3.92 14.26 35.80
C GLU A 155 2.61 13.55 35.39
N ALA A 156 2.63 12.77 34.28
CA ALA A 156 1.48 12.00 33.89
C ALA A 156 1.09 10.96 34.94
N VAL A 157 2.05 10.20 35.45
CA VAL A 157 1.82 9.21 36.52
C VAL A 157 1.25 9.89 37.76
N ALA A 158 1.86 10.98 38.21
CA ALA A 158 1.40 11.68 39.42
C ALA A 158 -0.06 12.18 39.31
N ASN A 159 -0.43 12.74 38.16
CA ASN A 159 -1.78 13.25 37.94
C ASN A 159 -2.83 12.11 37.83
N PHE A 160 -2.52 11.00 37.12
CA PHE A 160 -3.44 9.86 37.08
C PHE A 160 -3.54 9.13 38.42
N GLU A 161 -2.49 9.11 39.25
CA GLU A 161 -2.56 8.60 40.63
C GLU A 161 -3.47 9.47 41.51
N ILE A 162 -3.42 10.80 41.35
CA ILE A 162 -4.36 11.73 42.03
C ILE A 162 -5.80 11.44 41.56
N ALA A 163 -6.03 11.29 40.23
CA ALA A 163 -7.36 10.98 39.71
C ALA A 163 -7.90 9.65 40.27
N LEU A 164 -7.05 8.62 40.38
CA LEU A 164 -7.39 7.33 40.97
C LEU A 164 -7.56 7.36 42.47
N ALA A 165 -6.88 8.29 43.18
CA ALA A 165 -7.09 8.51 44.58
C ALA A 165 -8.46 9.15 44.85
N ILE A 166 -8.95 10.00 43.95
CA ILE A 166 -10.29 10.59 44.00
C ILE A 166 -11.36 9.57 43.62
N ASP A 167 -11.19 8.87 42.48
CA ASP A 167 -12.09 7.82 42.02
C ASP A 167 -11.30 6.61 41.56
N GLY A 168 -11.12 5.63 42.41
CA GLY A 168 -10.40 4.38 42.14
C GLY A 168 -11.05 3.50 41.07
N THR A 169 -12.27 3.84 40.63
CA THR A 169 -12.96 3.11 39.55
C THR A 169 -12.83 3.77 38.17
N ASN A 170 -12.33 4.99 38.12
CA ASN A 170 -12.23 5.77 36.89
C ASN A 170 -11.39 5.06 35.83
N GLN A 171 -12.03 4.75 34.68
CA GLN A 171 -11.40 3.99 33.61
C GLN A 171 -10.41 4.83 32.81
N GLU A 172 -10.69 6.10 32.62
CA GLU A 172 -9.80 7.02 31.91
C GLU A 172 -8.48 7.20 32.67
N ALA A 173 -8.53 7.36 33.97
CA ALA A 173 -7.34 7.42 34.82
C ALA A 173 -6.53 6.11 34.78
N LYS A 174 -7.19 4.95 34.78
CA LYS A 174 -6.50 3.65 34.66
C LYS A 174 -5.79 3.50 33.33
N GLN A 175 -6.47 3.84 32.24
CA GLN A 175 -5.89 3.78 30.89
C GLN A 175 -4.76 4.80 30.75
N GLY A 176 -4.97 6.03 31.24
CA GLY A 176 -3.95 7.06 31.22
C GLY A 176 -2.68 6.67 32.00
N LEU A 177 -2.85 6.07 33.17
CA LEU A 177 -1.73 5.57 33.98
C LEU A 177 -0.96 4.43 33.27
N GLU A 178 -1.68 3.52 32.61
CA GLU A 178 -1.06 2.45 31.81
C GLU A 178 -0.24 3.02 30.64
N ARG A 179 -0.79 4.03 29.94
CA ARG A 179 -0.08 4.76 28.87
C ARG A 179 1.15 5.47 29.42
N ALA A 180 1.03 6.18 30.57
CA ALA A 180 2.13 6.88 31.23
C ALA A 180 3.31 5.94 31.56
N PHE A 181 3.04 4.73 32.06
CA PHE A 181 4.09 3.75 32.33
C PHE A 181 4.84 3.25 31.10
N LYS A 182 4.20 3.28 29.94
CA LYS A 182 4.78 2.85 28.67
C LYS A 182 5.44 4.00 27.89
N LEU A 183 5.30 5.25 28.34
CA LEU A 183 5.65 6.46 27.61
C LEU A 183 7.11 6.48 27.16
N ASP A 184 8.05 6.09 28.02
CA ASP A 184 9.48 6.06 27.66
C ASP A 184 9.76 5.20 26.43
N LYS A 185 9.09 4.03 26.32
CA LYS A 185 9.26 3.12 25.18
C LYS A 185 8.62 3.66 23.91
N VAL A 186 7.49 4.35 24.05
CA VAL A 186 6.82 5.03 22.92
C VAL A 186 7.71 6.14 22.38
N LEU A 187 8.29 6.97 23.26
CA LEU A 187 9.19 8.05 22.90
C LEU A 187 10.49 7.52 22.25
N GLU A 188 11.07 6.46 22.78
CA GLU A 188 12.25 5.80 22.20
C GLU A 188 11.97 5.34 20.75
N SER A 189 10.87 4.59 20.56
CA SER A 189 10.47 4.10 19.24
C SER A 189 10.13 5.22 18.26
N THR A 190 9.46 6.28 18.75
CA THR A 190 9.13 7.47 17.95
C THR A 190 10.38 8.22 17.54
N THR A 191 11.34 8.43 18.46
CA THR A 191 12.61 9.09 18.17
C THR A 191 13.43 8.32 17.16
N LEU A 192 13.47 6.99 17.23
CA LEU A 192 14.10 6.15 16.22
C LEU A 192 13.44 6.34 14.85
N GLY A 193 12.10 6.38 14.82
CA GLY A 193 11.35 6.65 13.59
C GLY A 193 11.70 8.00 12.96
N LEU A 194 11.76 9.06 13.75
CA LEU A 194 12.13 10.40 13.31
C LEU A 194 13.57 10.45 12.79
N ASN A 195 14.50 9.75 13.42
CA ASN A 195 15.88 9.69 12.98
C ASN A 195 15.99 8.98 11.62
N PHE A 196 15.30 7.84 11.44
CA PHE A 196 15.26 7.15 10.14
C PHE A 196 14.55 7.98 9.06
N GLU A 197 13.48 8.70 9.42
CA GLU A 197 12.80 9.63 8.51
C GLU A 197 13.77 10.74 8.03
N ALA A 198 14.57 11.31 8.94
CA ALA A 198 15.57 12.32 8.61
C ALA A 198 16.71 11.78 7.73
N GLU A 199 17.03 10.49 7.83
CA GLU A 199 18.02 9.81 6.99
C GLU A 199 17.45 9.32 5.65
N GLY A 200 16.15 9.50 5.39
CA GLY A 200 15.47 8.98 4.20
C GLY A 200 15.27 7.46 4.18
N LYS A 201 15.41 6.81 5.32
CA LYS A 201 15.20 5.38 5.51
C LYS A 201 13.73 5.11 5.85
N TRP A 202 12.88 5.25 4.83
CA TRP A 202 11.42 5.28 5.02
C TRP A 202 10.86 3.98 5.59
N GLN A 203 11.40 2.83 5.19
CA GLN A 203 10.91 1.53 5.64
C GLN A 203 11.23 1.29 7.12
N GLU A 204 12.45 1.64 7.57
CA GLU A 204 12.87 1.57 8.97
C GLU A 204 12.10 2.60 9.82
N ALA A 205 11.84 3.78 9.27
CA ALA A 205 11.00 4.79 9.93
C ALA A 205 9.58 4.27 10.15
N MET A 206 8.93 3.72 9.12
CA MET A 206 7.60 3.10 9.21
C MET A 206 7.56 2.00 10.27
N GLN A 207 8.56 1.12 10.31
CA GLN A 207 8.65 0.05 11.31
C GLN A 207 8.77 0.61 12.72
N SER A 208 9.58 1.66 12.92
CA SER A 208 9.78 2.29 14.23
C SER A 208 8.51 2.99 14.74
N PHE A 209 7.81 3.73 13.87
CA PHE A 209 6.52 4.32 14.19
C PHE A 209 5.44 3.26 14.46
N ALA A 210 5.42 2.17 13.69
CA ALA A 210 4.51 1.05 13.95
C ALA A 210 4.79 0.37 15.30
N ASN A 211 6.05 0.26 15.72
CA ASN A 211 6.42 -0.25 17.04
C ASN A 211 5.92 0.69 18.15
N ALA A 212 6.04 2.01 17.98
CA ALA A 212 5.48 2.98 18.92
C ALA A 212 3.95 2.83 19.04
N LEU A 213 3.24 2.69 17.93
CA LEU A 213 1.79 2.50 17.87
C LEU A 213 1.32 1.15 18.43
N ALA A 214 2.16 0.12 18.37
CA ALA A 214 1.87 -1.16 19.03
C ALA A 214 1.91 -1.05 20.57
N ILE A 215 2.64 -0.06 21.12
CA ILE A 215 2.72 0.23 22.55
C ILE A 215 1.59 1.17 22.96
N ASP A 216 1.37 2.25 22.21
CA ASP A 216 0.29 3.23 22.39
C ASP A 216 -0.31 3.61 21.01
N SER A 217 -1.47 3.04 20.71
CA SER A 217 -2.15 3.24 19.42
C SER A 217 -2.69 4.66 19.21
N GLU A 218 -2.74 5.48 20.26
CA GLU A 218 -3.21 6.87 20.21
C GLU A 218 -2.07 7.89 20.13
N TRP A 219 -0.81 7.44 20.02
CA TRP A 219 0.34 8.31 19.95
C TRP A 219 0.41 9.07 18.62
N LEU A 220 -0.06 10.33 18.64
CA LEU A 220 -0.27 11.15 17.42
C LEU A 220 1.00 11.39 16.61
N GLU A 221 2.15 11.53 17.27
CA GLU A 221 3.41 11.77 16.56
C GLU A 221 3.83 10.55 15.73
N ALA A 222 3.66 9.34 16.28
CA ALA A 222 3.93 8.11 15.52
C ALA A 222 2.89 7.87 14.42
N LEU A 223 1.60 8.20 14.64
CA LEU A 223 0.59 8.15 13.60
C LEU A 223 0.95 9.05 12.42
N SER A 224 1.28 10.30 12.70
CA SER A 224 1.66 11.26 11.67
C SER A 224 2.98 10.88 10.99
N GLY A 225 3.96 10.39 11.75
CA GLY A 225 5.23 9.89 11.24
C GLY A 225 5.06 8.70 10.30
N LEU A 226 4.22 7.74 10.69
CA LEU A 226 3.91 6.57 9.84
C LEU A 226 3.28 6.99 8.51
N VAL A 227 2.33 7.92 8.54
CA VAL A 227 1.68 8.43 7.31
C VAL A 227 2.70 9.17 6.42
N ARG A 228 3.55 10.04 6.99
CA ARG A 228 4.59 10.76 6.23
C ARG A 228 5.58 9.80 5.59
N SER A 229 6.10 8.84 6.37
CA SER A 229 7.09 7.87 5.91
C SER A 229 6.51 6.92 4.85
N THR A 230 5.25 6.48 5.00
CA THR A 230 4.56 5.67 3.98
C THR A 230 4.45 6.44 2.67
N LYS A 231 3.99 7.70 2.73
CA LYS A 231 3.87 8.54 1.53
C LYS A 231 5.22 8.77 0.83
N ALA A 232 6.29 8.99 1.60
CA ALA A 232 7.63 9.19 1.07
C ALA A 232 8.19 7.90 0.44
N PHE A 233 7.98 6.76 1.09
CA PHE A 233 8.35 5.44 0.57
C PHE A 233 7.63 5.13 -0.75
N ASP A 234 6.32 5.33 -0.80
CA ASP A 234 5.53 5.13 -2.02
C ASP A 234 6.01 6.04 -3.16
N ALA A 235 6.34 7.30 -2.85
CA ALA A 235 6.88 8.24 -3.84
C ALA A 235 8.24 7.80 -4.38
N GLU A 236 9.14 7.29 -3.53
CA GLU A 236 10.44 6.76 -3.94
C GLU A 236 10.27 5.52 -4.82
N GLN A 237 9.44 4.56 -4.40
CA GLN A 237 9.13 3.36 -5.18
C GLN A 237 8.54 3.71 -6.54
N TYR A 238 7.60 4.65 -6.57
CA TYR A 238 6.99 5.13 -7.80
C TYR A 238 8.04 5.69 -8.78
N GLN A 239 8.92 6.57 -8.32
CA GLN A 239 9.98 7.15 -9.16
C GLN A 239 11.01 6.10 -9.61
N GLY A 240 11.35 5.16 -8.74
CA GLY A 240 12.21 4.03 -9.06
C GLY A 240 11.64 3.15 -10.17
N LEU A 241 10.35 2.82 -10.08
CA LEU A 241 9.65 2.01 -11.09
C LEU A 241 9.54 2.74 -12.44
N LEU A 242 9.22 4.04 -12.45
CA LEU A 242 9.22 4.85 -13.67
C LEU A 242 10.60 4.87 -14.34
N SER A 243 11.63 5.16 -13.56
CA SER A 243 13.01 5.20 -14.05
C SER A 243 13.46 3.86 -14.62
N SER A 244 13.17 2.77 -13.91
CA SER A 244 13.43 1.38 -14.35
C SER A 244 12.68 1.07 -15.63
N GLY A 245 11.40 1.41 -15.73
CA GLY A 245 10.59 1.19 -16.94
C GLY A 245 11.18 1.87 -18.17
N TYR A 246 11.59 3.13 -18.07
CA TYR A 246 12.25 3.84 -19.16
C TYR A 246 13.62 3.26 -19.53
N GLN A 247 14.37 2.78 -18.54
CA GLN A 247 15.64 2.10 -18.81
C GLN A 247 15.40 0.78 -19.57
N LEU A 248 14.40 0.00 -19.18
CA LEU A 248 14.01 -1.25 -19.83
C LEU A 248 13.54 -1.03 -21.28
N ILE A 249 12.85 0.07 -21.57
CA ILE A 249 12.51 0.47 -22.95
C ILE A 249 13.78 0.65 -23.79
N LYS A 250 14.81 1.35 -23.26
CA LYS A 250 16.07 1.55 -23.97
C LYS A 250 16.81 0.24 -24.27
N GLU A 251 16.66 -0.74 -23.36
CA GLU A 251 17.22 -2.08 -23.52
C GLU A 251 16.40 -2.98 -24.46
N GLY A 252 15.22 -2.54 -24.87
CA GLY A 252 14.29 -3.33 -25.69
C GLY A 252 13.52 -4.42 -24.94
N LYS A 253 13.50 -4.34 -23.61
CA LYS A 253 12.80 -5.27 -22.72
C LYS A 253 11.38 -4.76 -22.42
N PHE A 254 10.53 -4.79 -23.45
CA PHE A 254 9.22 -4.12 -23.41
C PHE A 254 8.25 -4.74 -22.41
N ASP A 255 8.25 -6.06 -22.24
CA ASP A 255 7.37 -6.75 -21.27
C ASP A 255 7.73 -6.41 -19.82
N GLU A 256 9.05 -6.36 -19.52
CA GLU A 256 9.55 -5.96 -18.21
C GLU A 256 9.24 -4.46 -17.93
N ALA A 257 9.38 -3.60 -18.94
CA ALA A 257 9.03 -2.18 -18.83
C ALA A 257 7.53 -1.99 -18.55
N ARG A 258 6.67 -2.76 -19.21
CA ARG A 258 5.22 -2.77 -18.98
C ARG A 258 4.91 -3.12 -17.53
N THR A 259 5.51 -4.19 -17.01
CA THR A 259 5.35 -4.62 -15.63
C THR A 259 5.77 -3.52 -14.64
N ALA A 260 6.89 -2.84 -14.89
CA ALA A 260 7.34 -1.74 -14.04
C ALA A 260 6.33 -0.56 -14.02
N PHE A 261 5.78 -0.18 -15.19
CA PHE A 261 4.76 0.88 -15.26
C PHE A 261 3.41 0.47 -14.64
N GLU A 262 3.01 -0.79 -14.75
CA GLU A 262 1.82 -1.33 -14.09
C GLU A 262 1.97 -1.29 -12.56
N GLN A 263 3.15 -1.64 -12.03
CA GLN A 263 3.47 -1.50 -10.61
C GLN A 263 3.46 -0.03 -10.16
N ALA A 264 4.02 0.87 -10.96
CA ALA A 264 3.95 2.31 -10.69
C ALA A 264 2.50 2.82 -10.67
N SER A 265 1.65 2.33 -11.59
CA SER A 265 0.22 2.65 -11.62
C SER A 265 -0.54 2.15 -10.39
N ALA A 266 -0.12 1.02 -9.81
CA ALA A 266 -0.71 0.50 -8.58
C ALA A 266 -0.40 1.38 -7.36
N ILE A 267 0.79 1.99 -7.31
CA ILE A 267 1.16 2.95 -6.25
C ILE A 267 0.42 4.27 -6.42
N GLN A 268 0.34 4.79 -7.64
CA GLN A 268 -0.34 6.06 -7.94
C GLN A 268 -1.36 5.89 -9.09
N PRO A 269 -2.57 5.41 -8.77
CA PRO A 269 -3.62 5.24 -9.76
C PRO A 269 -3.99 6.56 -10.45
N GLY A 270 -4.17 6.50 -11.77
CA GLY A 270 -4.53 7.68 -12.56
C GLY A 270 -3.39 8.65 -12.84
N SER A 271 -2.14 8.26 -12.60
CA SER A 271 -0.97 9.08 -12.93
C SER A 271 -0.86 9.32 -14.43
N GLU A 272 -0.86 10.59 -14.83
CA GLU A 272 -0.64 11.01 -16.22
C GLU A 272 0.75 10.61 -16.73
N GLN A 273 1.76 10.64 -15.86
CA GLN A 273 3.12 10.24 -16.20
C GLN A 273 3.19 8.75 -16.58
N VAL A 274 2.48 7.88 -15.84
CA VAL A 274 2.41 6.45 -16.16
C VAL A 274 1.65 6.22 -17.47
N ALA A 275 0.55 6.96 -17.69
CA ALA A 275 -0.20 6.87 -18.93
C ALA A 275 0.66 7.23 -20.15
N GLN A 276 1.41 8.33 -20.07
CA GLN A 276 2.36 8.75 -21.11
C GLN A 276 3.50 7.74 -21.29
N ALA A 277 4.01 7.16 -20.21
CA ALA A 277 5.05 6.13 -20.28
C ALA A 277 4.58 4.85 -20.98
N ILE A 278 3.35 4.42 -20.73
CA ILE A 278 2.73 3.26 -21.40
C ILE A 278 2.48 3.56 -22.89
N GLU A 279 2.07 4.77 -23.24
CA GLU A 279 1.91 5.19 -24.64
C GLU A 279 3.26 5.18 -25.36
N GLU A 280 4.31 5.75 -24.76
CA GLU A 280 5.67 5.71 -25.33
C GLU A 280 6.17 4.27 -25.47
N LEU A 281 5.92 3.39 -24.47
CA LEU A 281 6.24 1.98 -24.55
C LEU A 281 5.59 1.33 -25.78
N GLY A 282 4.29 1.53 -25.99
CA GLY A 282 3.57 0.99 -27.15
C GLY A 282 4.13 1.47 -28.49
N LEU A 283 4.52 2.74 -28.56
CA LEU A 283 5.16 3.30 -29.76
C LEU A 283 6.55 2.67 -30.00
N ARG A 284 7.38 2.54 -28.97
CA ARG A 284 8.72 1.92 -29.09
C ARG A 284 8.66 0.44 -29.45
N GLU A 285 7.74 -0.30 -28.87
CA GLU A 285 7.48 -1.70 -29.19
C GLU A 285 7.05 -1.85 -30.67
N SER A 286 6.13 -1.02 -31.13
CA SER A 286 5.67 -1.01 -32.53
C SER A 286 6.81 -0.71 -33.50
N MET A 287 7.65 0.29 -33.19
CA MET A 287 8.82 0.62 -34.01
C MET A 287 9.83 -0.53 -34.06
N ALA A 288 10.10 -1.20 -32.94
CA ALA A 288 11.00 -2.35 -32.89
C ALA A 288 10.46 -3.54 -33.72
N LYS A 289 9.16 -3.77 -33.65
CA LYS A 289 8.47 -4.81 -34.46
C LYS A 289 8.51 -4.49 -35.94
N ILE A 290 8.23 -3.24 -36.34
CA ILE A 290 8.35 -2.78 -37.73
C ILE A 290 9.78 -2.99 -38.23
N LYS A 291 10.80 -2.60 -37.49
CA LYS A 291 12.20 -2.80 -37.83
C LYS A 291 12.52 -4.29 -38.09
N THR A 292 12.05 -5.16 -37.22
CA THR A 292 12.26 -6.62 -37.32
C THR A 292 11.55 -7.20 -38.54
N LEU A 293 10.29 -6.82 -38.76
CA LEU A 293 9.51 -7.27 -39.95
C LEU A 293 10.12 -6.76 -41.25
N LYS A 294 10.59 -5.51 -41.29
CA LYS A 294 11.29 -4.94 -42.45
C LYS A 294 12.53 -5.72 -42.80
N TYR A 295 13.36 -6.06 -41.80
CA TYR A 295 14.54 -6.89 -42.04
C TYR A 295 14.17 -8.27 -42.62
N LYS A 296 13.13 -8.92 -42.07
CA LYS A 296 12.63 -10.23 -42.59
C LYS A 296 12.08 -10.10 -43.99
N ALA A 297 11.35 -9.03 -44.30
CA ALA A 297 10.80 -8.80 -45.64
C ALA A 297 11.91 -8.62 -46.70
N LEU A 298 12.90 -7.79 -46.41
CA LEU A 298 14.08 -7.62 -47.29
C LEU A 298 14.85 -8.93 -47.49
N SER A 299 15.02 -9.72 -46.42
CA SER A 299 15.63 -11.05 -46.52
C SER A 299 14.80 -12.01 -47.40
N ALA A 300 13.46 -11.92 -47.34
CA ALA A 300 12.58 -12.70 -48.18
C ALA A 300 12.71 -12.30 -49.66
N GLU A 301 12.80 -11.00 -49.96
CA GLU A 301 13.04 -10.50 -51.32
C GLU A 301 14.38 -10.99 -51.90
N VAL A 302 15.48 -10.87 -51.14
CA VAL A 302 16.81 -11.31 -51.54
C VAL A 302 16.80 -12.82 -51.91
N ASN A 303 15.98 -13.60 -51.22
CA ASN A 303 15.81 -15.03 -51.49
C ASN A 303 14.66 -15.34 -52.48
N GLU A 304 14.16 -14.35 -53.19
CA GLU A 304 13.05 -14.45 -54.17
C GLU A 304 11.77 -15.08 -53.57
N ARG A 305 11.54 -14.99 -52.24
CA ARG A 305 10.33 -15.48 -51.57
C ARG A 305 9.28 -14.36 -51.53
N TRP A 306 8.77 -14.01 -52.69
CA TRP A 306 7.93 -12.82 -52.95
C TRP A 306 6.62 -12.86 -52.15
N ALA A 307 5.95 -14.00 -52.03
CA ALA A 307 4.73 -14.16 -51.23
C ALA A 307 5.00 -13.90 -49.75
N SER A 308 6.12 -14.40 -49.21
CA SER A 308 6.50 -14.12 -47.83
C SER A 308 6.85 -12.63 -47.61
N ALA A 309 7.50 -11.99 -48.57
CA ALA A 309 7.77 -10.56 -48.49
C ALA A 309 6.47 -9.74 -48.50
N GLN A 310 5.49 -10.11 -49.32
CA GLN A 310 4.17 -9.48 -49.39
C GLN A 310 3.45 -9.55 -48.02
N GLU A 311 3.40 -10.74 -47.39
CA GLU A 311 2.78 -10.91 -46.07
C GLU A 311 3.46 -10.05 -44.98
N LEU A 312 4.80 -10.00 -44.99
CA LEU A 312 5.57 -9.21 -44.04
C LEU A 312 5.36 -7.71 -44.23
N TYR A 313 5.38 -7.20 -45.48
CA TYR A 313 5.07 -5.78 -45.74
C TYR A 313 3.63 -5.43 -45.40
N THR A 314 2.69 -6.32 -45.71
CA THR A 314 1.28 -6.14 -45.29
C THR A 314 1.15 -6.08 -43.76
N SER A 315 1.92 -6.90 -43.06
CA SER A 315 1.94 -6.89 -41.58
C SER A 315 2.52 -5.59 -41.01
N ILE A 316 3.50 -4.98 -41.68
CA ILE A 316 4.03 -3.67 -41.31
C ILE A 316 2.95 -2.58 -41.49
N LEU A 317 2.27 -2.57 -42.64
CA LEU A 317 1.23 -1.57 -42.93
C LEU A 317 -0.03 -1.71 -42.05
N LYS A 318 -0.22 -2.85 -41.39
CA LYS A 318 -1.23 -2.99 -40.34
C LYS A 318 -0.81 -2.30 -39.02
N LEU A 319 0.49 -2.18 -38.75
CA LEU A 319 1.02 -1.48 -37.60
C LEU A 319 1.08 0.04 -37.82
N ASP A 320 1.54 0.43 -39.02
CA ASP A 320 1.56 1.83 -39.46
C ASP A 320 1.29 1.91 -40.96
N PRO A 321 0.08 2.33 -41.38
CA PRO A 321 -0.31 2.43 -42.80
C PRO A 321 0.44 3.52 -43.57
N ASN A 322 1.09 4.48 -42.88
CA ASN A 322 1.61 5.70 -43.52
C ASN A 322 3.08 5.57 -43.93
N ILE A 323 3.70 4.41 -43.80
CA ILE A 323 5.09 4.20 -44.20
C ILE A 323 5.19 4.09 -45.70
N SER A 324 5.42 5.20 -46.41
CA SER A 324 5.47 5.29 -47.86
C SER A 324 6.46 4.29 -48.48
N GLU A 325 7.65 4.11 -47.91
CA GLU A 325 8.65 3.13 -48.36
C GLU A 325 8.08 1.70 -48.38
N ILE A 326 7.29 1.32 -47.42
CA ILE A 326 6.69 -0.02 -47.35
C ILE A 326 5.55 -0.18 -48.38
N GLN A 327 4.77 0.89 -48.61
CA GLN A 327 3.76 0.87 -49.67
C GLN A 327 4.39 0.69 -51.03
N GLU A 328 5.49 1.40 -51.34
CA GLU A 328 6.24 1.25 -52.59
C GLU A 328 6.85 -0.15 -52.74
N ASN A 329 7.43 -0.71 -51.68
CA ASN A 329 7.97 -2.04 -51.65
C ASN A 329 6.87 -3.10 -51.91
N LEU A 330 5.68 -2.93 -51.33
CA LEU A 330 4.56 -3.83 -51.53
C LEU A 330 4.06 -3.81 -52.98
N ILE A 331 4.00 -2.63 -53.61
CA ILE A 331 3.67 -2.51 -55.03
C ILE A 331 4.68 -3.27 -55.87
N ARG A 332 5.97 -3.08 -55.64
CA ARG A 332 7.06 -3.77 -56.36
C ARG A 332 7.01 -5.29 -56.17
N VAL A 333 6.77 -5.76 -54.95
CA VAL A 333 6.64 -7.18 -54.63
C VAL A 333 5.43 -7.79 -55.33
N ASN A 334 4.28 -7.11 -55.36
CA ASN A 334 3.08 -7.55 -56.06
C ASN A 334 3.33 -7.70 -57.56
N GLN A 335 4.03 -6.75 -58.18
CA GLN A 335 4.44 -6.84 -59.59
C GLN A 335 5.36 -8.04 -59.87
N ARG A 336 6.25 -8.39 -58.90
CA ARG A 336 7.10 -9.56 -58.99
C ARG A 336 6.31 -10.88 -58.90
N ILE A 337 5.34 -10.94 -57.96
CA ILE A 337 4.45 -12.11 -57.85
C ILE A 337 3.64 -12.29 -59.12
N GLU A 338 3.10 -11.23 -59.69
CA GLU A 338 2.35 -11.29 -60.95
C GLU A 338 3.22 -11.80 -62.07
N LEU A 339 4.43 -11.28 -62.21
CA LEU A 339 5.38 -11.72 -63.23
C LEU A 339 5.73 -13.21 -63.07
N GLU A 340 6.09 -13.63 -61.87
CA GLU A 340 6.41 -15.02 -61.55
C GLU A 340 5.26 -15.98 -61.93
N ASN A 341 4.05 -15.63 -61.48
CA ASN A 341 2.85 -16.42 -61.80
C ASN A 341 2.62 -16.53 -63.28
N ASN A 342 2.83 -15.47 -64.05
CA ASN A 342 2.69 -15.49 -65.49
C ASN A 342 3.80 -16.33 -66.21
N LEU A 343 5.06 -16.19 -65.71
CA LEU A 343 6.15 -17.05 -66.28
C LEU A 343 5.88 -18.54 -66.01
N ILE A 344 5.43 -18.91 -64.84
CA ILE A 344 5.04 -20.28 -64.49
C ILE A 344 3.83 -20.72 -65.32
N TYR A 345 2.81 -19.85 -65.45
CA TYR A 345 1.63 -20.17 -66.26
C TYR A 345 2.01 -20.50 -67.68
N PHE A 346 2.78 -19.64 -68.38
CA PHE A 346 3.16 -19.87 -69.77
C PHE A 346 4.07 -21.12 -69.96
N THR A 347 4.89 -21.43 -69.01
CA THR A 347 5.67 -22.65 -68.94
C THR A 347 4.78 -23.89 -68.83
N ASN A 348 3.72 -23.84 -68.01
CA ASN A 348 2.80 -24.96 -67.82
C ASN A 348 1.83 -25.19 -68.95
N VAL A 349 1.55 -24.17 -69.79
CA VAL A 349 0.64 -24.27 -70.97
C VAL A 349 1.39 -24.30 -72.29
N ALA A 350 2.62 -24.84 -72.31
CA ALA A 350 3.50 -24.92 -73.47
C ALA A 350 2.81 -25.55 -74.66
N ASP A 351 1.95 -26.55 -74.46
CA ASP A 351 1.15 -27.25 -75.48
C ASP A 351 0.08 -26.36 -76.17
N LYS A 352 -0.29 -25.21 -75.56
CA LYS A 352 -1.28 -24.26 -76.06
C LYS A 352 -0.65 -23.03 -76.74
N LEU A 353 0.68 -22.96 -76.83
CA LEU A 353 1.39 -21.85 -77.45
C LEU A 353 1.32 -21.91 -79.01
N ASN A 354 0.59 -22.85 -79.59
CA ASN A 354 0.14 -22.83 -80.93
C ASN A 354 -0.91 -21.76 -81.30
N ASP A 355 -1.54 -21.16 -80.23
CA ASP A 355 -2.41 -19.99 -80.34
C ASP A 355 -1.57 -18.72 -80.40
N ASP A 356 -1.73 -17.92 -81.49
CA ASP A 356 -0.95 -16.68 -81.67
C ASP A 356 -1.11 -15.65 -80.58
N LYS A 357 -2.30 -15.52 -80.01
CA LYS A 357 -2.55 -14.56 -78.96
C LYS A 357 -1.79 -14.95 -77.69
N LEU A 358 -1.86 -16.23 -77.31
CA LEU A 358 -1.20 -16.75 -76.12
C LEU A 358 0.33 -16.70 -76.26
N PHE A 359 0.84 -17.06 -77.51
CA PHE A 359 2.26 -16.95 -77.83
C PHE A 359 2.78 -15.52 -77.71
N ASN A 360 2.07 -14.54 -78.28
CA ASN A 360 2.47 -13.14 -78.23
C ASN A 360 2.43 -12.58 -76.75
N GLN A 361 1.46 -13.01 -75.92
CA GLN A 361 1.42 -12.68 -74.49
C GLN A 361 2.65 -13.26 -73.80
N ALA A 362 3.00 -14.52 -74.02
CA ALA A 362 4.18 -15.12 -73.39
C ALA A 362 5.49 -14.40 -73.80
N VAL A 363 5.62 -13.99 -75.08
CA VAL A 363 6.76 -13.16 -75.54
C VAL A 363 6.81 -11.81 -74.79
N GLN A 364 5.67 -11.14 -74.61
CA GLN A 364 5.63 -9.87 -73.83
C GLN A 364 6.05 -10.03 -72.35
N PHE A 365 5.59 -11.12 -71.72
CA PHE A 365 6.00 -11.40 -70.33
C PHE A 365 7.47 -11.79 -70.26
N LEU A 366 8.01 -12.54 -71.20
CA LEU A 366 9.43 -12.81 -71.25
C LEU A 366 10.26 -11.53 -71.46
N ALA A 367 9.85 -10.62 -72.33
CA ALA A 367 10.52 -9.35 -72.55
C ALA A 367 10.48 -8.47 -71.30
N LYS A 368 9.35 -8.44 -70.54
CA LYS A 368 9.21 -7.77 -69.28
C LYS A 368 10.15 -8.39 -68.24
N ALA A 369 10.26 -9.72 -68.16
CA ALA A 369 11.18 -10.38 -67.25
C ALA A 369 12.65 -10.08 -67.57
N ASP A 370 12.99 -10.06 -68.88
CA ASP A 370 14.33 -9.74 -69.37
C ASP A 370 14.76 -8.30 -69.05
N SER A 371 13.83 -7.37 -68.99
CA SER A 371 14.12 -5.96 -68.66
C SER A 371 14.45 -5.72 -67.17
N ILE A 372 14.24 -6.70 -66.30
CA ILE A 372 14.54 -6.55 -64.87
C ILE A 372 16.04 -6.53 -64.65
N VAL A 373 16.51 -5.49 -63.97
CA VAL A 373 17.88 -5.38 -63.50
C VAL A 373 18.01 -6.19 -62.20
N ASN A 374 19.14 -6.82 -61.95
CA ASN A 374 19.37 -7.65 -60.75
C ASN A 374 18.40 -8.83 -60.63
N LYS A 375 18.41 -9.70 -61.64
CA LYS A 375 17.67 -10.95 -61.65
C LYS A 375 18.27 -11.90 -60.61
N GLY A 376 17.42 -12.52 -59.79
CA GLY A 376 17.85 -13.62 -58.94
C GLY A 376 17.86 -14.97 -59.69
N PRO A 377 18.46 -16.01 -59.06
CA PRO A 377 18.58 -17.32 -59.68
C PRO A 377 17.25 -17.98 -60.15
N SER A 378 16.18 -17.73 -59.36
CA SER A 378 14.84 -18.26 -59.67
C SER A 378 14.28 -17.60 -60.91
N LEU A 379 14.36 -16.28 -61.04
CA LEU A 379 13.90 -15.53 -62.18
C LEU A 379 14.73 -15.90 -63.41
N GLU A 380 16.05 -16.01 -63.35
CA GLU A 380 16.93 -16.39 -64.44
C GLU A 380 16.55 -17.76 -65.00
N LYS A 381 16.27 -18.71 -64.08
CA LYS A 381 15.80 -20.05 -64.52
C LYS A 381 14.44 -19.97 -65.19
N GLN A 382 13.46 -19.28 -64.66
CA GLN A 382 12.14 -19.13 -65.30
C GLN A 382 12.21 -18.46 -66.65
N ILE A 383 13.07 -17.44 -66.80
CA ILE A 383 13.34 -16.82 -68.11
C ILE A 383 13.96 -17.83 -69.12
N ALA A 384 14.94 -18.60 -68.70
CA ALA A 384 15.60 -19.60 -69.51
C ALA A 384 14.61 -20.68 -69.95
N ASP A 385 13.81 -21.23 -69.06
CA ASP A 385 12.79 -22.22 -69.27
C ASP A 385 11.74 -21.75 -70.32
N LEU A 386 11.18 -20.53 -70.09
CA LEU A 386 10.19 -19.99 -71.03
C LEU A 386 10.79 -19.60 -72.34
N ARG A 387 12.02 -19.08 -72.38
CA ARG A 387 12.74 -18.79 -73.65
C ARG A 387 12.96 -20.07 -74.49
N GLN A 388 13.33 -21.17 -73.88
CA GLN A 388 13.48 -22.46 -74.52
C GLN A 388 12.15 -22.94 -75.13
N ILE A 389 11.06 -22.89 -74.38
CA ILE A 389 9.71 -23.24 -74.78
C ILE A 389 9.27 -22.41 -76.03
N LEU A 390 9.43 -21.10 -75.95
CA LEU A 390 9.06 -20.18 -77.02
C LEU A 390 9.90 -20.38 -78.26
N SER A 391 11.21 -20.72 -78.16
CA SER A 391 12.07 -21.01 -79.29
C SER A 391 11.59 -22.24 -80.06
N ILE A 392 11.10 -23.24 -79.33
CA ILE A 392 10.53 -24.44 -79.98
C ILE A 392 9.16 -24.14 -80.62
N ALA A 393 8.29 -23.42 -79.83
CA ALA A 393 6.96 -23.06 -80.35
C ALA A 393 6.95 -22.07 -81.51
N ALA A 394 8.02 -21.32 -81.72
CA ALA A 394 8.14 -20.38 -82.86
C ALA A 394 8.36 -21.02 -84.20
N ILE A 395 8.86 -22.24 -84.22
CA ILE A 395 9.24 -22.93 -85.47
C ILE A 395 8.10 -23.84 -85.94
N PRO A 396 7.39 -23.53 -87.09
CA PRO A 396 6.38 -24.40 -87.64
C PRO A 396 7.00 -25.72 -88.16
N VAL A 397 6.34 -26.82 -87.83
CA VAL A 397 6.74 -28.15 -88.29
C VAL A 397 5.81 -28.58 -89.44
N PRO A 398 6.33 -29.06 -90.57
CA PRO A 398 5.48 -29.58 -91.63
C PRO A 398 4.81 -30.89 -91.19
N VAL A 399 3.50 -30.93 -91.18
CA VAL A 399 2.67 -32.06 -90.77
C VAL A 399 1.95 -32.56 -92.03
N THR A 400 2.21 -33.84 -92.45
CA THR A 400 1.51 -34.47 -93.57
C THR A 400 0.21 -35.06 -93.03
N ILE A 401 -0.91 -34.66 -93.63
CA ILE A 401 -2.26 -35.16 -93.34
C ILE A 401 -2.79 -35.95 -94.52
N PHE A 402 -3.40 -37.09 -94.23
CA PHE A 402 -4.03 -37.96 -95.24
C PHE A 402 -5.56 -37.93 -95.00
N SER A 403 -6.30 -37.99 -96.19
CA SER A 403 -7.75 -38.07 -96.17
C SER A 403 -8.22 -38.97 -97.29
N ASP A 404 -9.51 -39.19 -97.54
CA ASP A 404 -10.16 -40.09 -98.48
C ASP A 404 -10.58 -39.42 -99.78
N GLU A 405 -10.17 -38.20 -100.06
CA GLU A 405 -10.54 -37.40 -101.27
C GLU A 405 -12.06 -37.06 -101.32
N MET A 406 -12.87 -37.37 -100.26
CA MET A 406 -14.28 -37.14 -100.25
C MET A 406 -14.71 -36.36 -98.98
N THR A 407 -13.86 -36.35 -97.96
CA THR A 407 -14.12 -35.69 -96.69
C THR A 407 -13.48 -34.31 -96.68
N GLU A 408 -14.27 -33.30 -96.44
CA GLU A 408 -13.76 -31.95 -96.15
C GLU A 408 -13.14 -31.91 -94.75
N VAL A 409 -11.89 -31.56 -94.63
CA VAL A 409 -11.12 -31.49 -93.37
C VAL A 409 -10.97 -30.04 -92.94
N VAL A 410 -11.35 -29.77 -91.77
CA VAL A 410 -11.17 -28.46 -91.12
C VAL A 410 -10.29 -28.64 -89.88
N ILE A 411 -9.23 -27.88 -89.77
CA ILE A 411 -8.45 -27.78 -88.52
C ILE A 411 -8.90 -26.52 -87.76
N TYR A 412 -9.32 -26.71 -86.52
CA TYR A 412 -9.78 -25.60 -85.68
C TYR A 412 -8.68 -24.54 -85.56
N LYS A 413 -9.00 -23.28 -85.76
CA LYS A 413 -8.12 -22.10 -85.78
C LYS A 413 -7.19 -21.96 -86.96
N ILE A 414 -7.05 -23.00 -87.85
CA ILE A 414 -6.25 -22.93 -89.08
C ILE A 414 -7.13 -22.66 -90.29
N GLY A 415 -8.25 -23.35 -90.38
CA GLY A 415 -9.21 -23.20 -91.48
C GLY A 415 -9.56 -24.49 -92.14
N SER A 416 -10.33 -24.42 -93.26
CA SER A 416 -10.68 -25.52 -94.07
C SER A 416 -9.50 -25.86 -95.01
N LEU A 417 -9.09 -27.15 -95.01
CA LEU A 417 -8.09 -27.69 -95.94
C LEU A 417 -8.73 -28.25 -97.17
N GLY A 418 -10.06 -28.32 -97.21
CA GLY A 418 -10.81 -28.88 -98.31
C GLY A 418 -10.76 -30.43 -98.41
N VAL A 419 -11.00 -30.95 -99.56
CA VAL A 419 -10.99 -32.40 -99.85
C VAL A 419 -9.65 -32.79 -100.55
N PHE A 420 -8.95 -33.74 -100.00
CA PHE A 420 -7.61 -34.13 -100.50
C PHE A 420 -7.30 -35.56 -100.15
N LYS A 421 -6.29 -36.11 -100.81
CA LYS A 421 -5.69 -37.41 -100.51
C LYS A 421 -4.53 -37.26 -99.54
N GLN A 422 -3.70 -36.26 -99.82
CA GLN A 422 -2.55 -35.90 -98.95
C GLN A 422 -2.29 -34.40 -99.09
N THR A 423 -2.06 -33.75 -97.93
CA THR A 423 -1.66 -32.33 -97.89
C THR A 423 -0.60 -32.15 -96.80
N VAL A 424 0.22 -31.11 -96.95
CA VAL A 424 1.21 -30.75 -95.96
C VAL A 424 0.85 -29.36 -95.39
N VAL A 425 0.68 -29.26 -94.06
CA VAL A 425 0.36 -28.01 -93.35
C VAL A 425 1.50 -27.69 -92.40
N SER A 426 2.02 -26.50 -92.45
CA SER A 426 3.00 -26.04 -91.50
C SER A 426 2.32 -25.58 -90.23
N LEU A 427 2.46 -26.36 -89.17
CA LEU A 427 1.80 -26.11 -87.88
C LEU A 427 2.84 -25.83 -86.76
N ARG A 428 2.59 -24.85 -85.85
CA ARG A 428 3.40 -24.74 -84.62
C ARG A 428 3.23 -25.99 -83.77
N PRO A 429 4.25 -26.41 -83.02
CA PRO A 429 4.11 -27.52 -82.10
C PRO A 429 2.95 -27.25 -81.11
N GLY A 430 2.06 -28.24 -80.91
CA GLY A 430 0.88 -28.09 -80.01
C GLY A 430 -0.21 -29.11 -80.36
N VAL A 431 -1.32 -29.02 -79.71
CA VAL A 431 -2.49 -29.86 -79.87
C VAL A 431 -3.50 -29.16 -80.81
N TYR A 432 -3.92 -29.85 -81.89
CA TYR A 432 -4.90 -29.38 -82.87
C TYR A 432 -6.10 -30.32 -82.91
N ILE A 433 -7.26 -29.77 -83.09
CA ILE A 433 -8.49 -30.53 -83.36
C ILE A 433 -8.79 -30.46 -84.87
N ALA A 434 -8.76 -31.58 -85.52
CA ALA A 434 -9.20 -31.69 -86.87
C ALA A 434 -10.57 -32.36 -86.92
N THR A 435 -11.49 -31.81 -87.72
CA THR A 435 -12.82 -32.38 -87.94
C THR A 435 -12.96 -32.67 -89.47
N GLY A 436 -13.44 -33.84 -89.78
CA GLY A 436 -13.83 -34.21 -91.15
C GLY A 436 -15.34 -34.19 -91.32
N SER A 437 -15.83 -33.57 -92.40
CA SER A 437 -17.26 -33.59 -92.75
C SER A 437 -17.45 -34.16 -94.16
N ARG A 438 -18.41 -35.07 -94.34
CA ARG A 438 -18.74 -35.70 -95.66
C ARG A 438 -20.25 -35.80 -95.83
N SER A 439 -20.75 -35.45 -97.00
CA SER A 439 -22.16 -35.56 -97.30
C SER A 439 -22.63 -37.02 -97.19
N GLY A 440 -23.67 -37.25 -96.39
CA GLY A 440 -24.25 -38.54 -96.10
C GLY A 440 -23.64 -39.32 -94.94
N TYR A 441 -22.68 -38.73 -94.18
CA TYR A 441 -22.06 -39.31 -92.98
C TYR A 441 -22.19 -38.35 -91.86
N ARG A 442 -22.38 -38.91 -90.63
CA ARG A 442 -22.48 -38.14 -89.40
C ARG A 442 -21.36 -38.46 -88.43
#